data_9794d6e5470c5f3b958a60e98f8c6350
#
_entry.id   9794d6e5470c5f3b958a60e98f8c6350
#
_cell.length_a   1.000
_cell.length_b   1.000
_cell.length_c   1.000
_cell.angle_alpha   90.00
_cell.angle_beta   90.00
_cell.angle_gamma   90.00
#
_symmetry.space_group_name_H-M   'P 1'
#
loop_
_entity.id
_entity.type
_entity.pdbx_description
1 polymer ?
#
loop_
_entity_poly.entity_id
_entity_poly.type
_entity_poly.pdbx_seq_one_letter_code
_entity_poly.pdbx_strand_id
1 'polypeptide(L)'
;SMQLTFGDAEGLGKRKQTRREIFLSEMEKVVPWKQLLALIAPHYPVSGRPGRQPYALATMLRIHLLQQWYALSDPAMEEALHEIPTLRRFAQIGGLDDIPDETTILNFRRLLETHGFAARMLEAVNAHLARKGQSLRSGTIVDATLIAAPSSTKNADHARDPEMHQTKKGNQYYFGMKAHIGVDDVSGLVHHVECTAANVADITQAHKLLHGKEDTLSGDSGYTGLEKRAEMARKRKLRYLIAEKPSKLKQVKNARELQWTKRWEHAKASLRAKVEHPFRVIKRQFGYVKVRYRGLAKNTAQVLTLFALSNLCMKRKQLLPVVAEMCL
;
A
#
# COMPACT_ATOMS: atom_id res chain seq x y z
N SER A 1 9.36 26.85 -26.89
CA SER A 1 9.91 25.73 -27.65
C SER A 1 10.88 24.96 -26.77
N MET A 2 10.55 23.73 -26.45
CA MET A 2 11.39 22.83 -25.66
C MET A 2 12.53 22.39 -26.58
N GLN A 3 13.76 22.77 -26.27
CA GLN A 3 14.93 22.34 -27.02
C GLN A 3 15.31 20.93 -26.54
N LEU A 4 15.14 19.94 -27.41
CA LEU A 4 15.54 18.56 -27.15
C LEU A 4 17.06 18.49 -27.04
N THR A 5 17.58 17.92 -25.97
CA THR A 5 19.02 17.65 -25.80
C THR A 5 19.41 16.34 -26.51
N PHE A 6 20.70 16.12 -26.74
CA PHE A 6 21.22 14.88 -27.32
C PHE A 6 20.76 13.63 -26.54
N GLY A 7 20.60 13.72 -25.20
CA GLY A 7 20.05 12.64 -24.39
C GLY A 7 18.58 12.37 -24.62
N ASP A 8 17.81 13.38 -25.02
CA ASP A 8 16.40 13.22 -25.38
C ASP A 8 16.24 12.57 -26.76
N ALA A 9 17.19 12.80 -27.66
CA ALA A 9 17.21 12.20 -29.00
C ALA A 9 17.50 10.68 -28.96
N GLU A 10 18.32 10.21 -28.02
CA GLU A 10 18.59 8.78 -27.83
C GLU A 10 17.34 8.02 -27.33
N GLY A 11 16.39 8.69 -26.66
CA GLY A 11 15.12 8.12 -26.21
C GLY A 11 14.04 8.05 -27.29
N LEU A 12 14.21 8.72 -28.42
CA LEU A 12 13.24 8.78 -29.52
C LEU A 12 13.40 7.67 -30.58
N GLY A 13 14.42 6.80 -30.43
CA GLY A 13 14.62 5.67 -31.31
C GLY A 13 13.56 4.57 -31.14
N LYS A 14 13.34 3.75 -32.17
CA LYS A 14 12.40 2.60 -32.21
C LYS A 14 12.76 1.44 -31.26
N ARG A 15 13.42 1.71 -30.11
CA ARG A 15 13.76 0.67 -29.15
C ARG A 15 12.54 0.20 -28.35
N LYS A 16 12.58 -1.05 -27.94
CA LYS A 16 11.58 -1.61 -27.02
C LYS A 16 11.61 -0.86 -25.67
N GLN A 17 10.44 -0.43 -25.19
CA GLN A 17 10.30 0.16 -23.88
C GLN A 17 10.64 -0.86 -22.77
N THR A 18 11.33 -0.40 -21.73
CA THR A 18 11.58 -1.21 -20.54
C THR A 18 10.30 -1.41 -19.72
N ARG A 19 10.29 -2.44 -18.88
CA ARG A 19 9.16 -2.66 -17.95
C ARG A 19 8.92 -1.46 -17.05
N ARG A 20 9.99 -0.77 -16.64
CA ARG A 20 9.91 0.44 -15.82
C ARG A 20 9.25 1.60 -16.56
N GLU A 21 9.64 1.82 -17.79
CA GLU A 21 9.04 2.88 -18.64
C GLU A 21 7.54 2.63 -18.84
N ILE A 22 7.15 1.39 -19.13
CA ILE A 22 5.74 1.01 -19.28
C ILE A 22 4.98 1.25 -17.98
N PHE A 23 5.49 0.76 -16.85
CA PHE A 23 4.85 0.93 -15.55
C PHE A 23 4.67 2.41 -15.19
N LEU A 24 5.70 3.22 -15.31
CA LEU A 24 5.62 4.65 -14.99
C LEU A 24 4.68 5.42 -15.95
N SER A 25 4.64 5.04 -17.23
CA SER A 25 3.68 5.59 -18.17
C SER A 25 2.23 5.26 -17.80
N GLU A 26 1.98 4.04 -17.33
CA GLU A 26 0.66 3.64 -16.84
C GLU A 26 0.29 4.41 -15.56
N MET A 27 1.21 4.51 -14.59
CA MET A 27 0.99 5.23 -13.34
C MET A 27 0.75 6.73 -13.57
N GLU A 28 1.44 7.34 -14.54
CA GLU A 28 1.19 8.73 -14.95
C GLU A 28 -0.28 8.97 -15.30
N LYS A 29 -0.92 8.00 -15.96
CA LYS A 29 -2.31 8.10 -16.41
C LYS A 29 -3.34 7.77 -15.33
N VAL A 30 -3.00 6.91 -14.35
CA VAL A 30 -3.99 6.39 -13.39
C VAL A 30 -3.92 7.06 -12.02
N VAL A 31 -2.80 7.66 -11.65
CA VAL A 31 -2.68 8.39 -10.39
C VAL A 31 -3.56 9.65 -10.43
N PRO A 32 -4.41 9.88 -9.41
CA PRO A 32 -5.26 11.07 -9.36
C PRO A 32 -4.45 12.30 -8.89
N TRP A 33 -3.53 12.78 -9.73
CA TRP A 33 -2.57 13.85 -9.40
C TRP A 33 -3.23 15.10 -8.84
N LYS A 34 -4.29 15.58 -9.49
CA LYS A 34 -5.01 16.80 -9.08
C LYS A 34 -5.50 16.69 -7.62
N GLN A 35 -6.13 15.57 -7.28
CA GLN A 35 -6.67 15.34 -5.95
C GLN A 35 -5.56 15.20 -4.91
N LEU A 36 -4.49 14.47 -5.21
CA LEU A 36 -3.36 14.29 -4.29
C LEU A 36 -2.58 15.60 -4.07
N LEU A 37 -2.32 16.35 -5.12
CA LEU A 37 -1.66 17.66 -5.02
C LEU A 37 -2.49 18.64 -4.19
N ALA A 38 -3.81 18.64 -4.35
CA ALA A 38 -4.72 19.48 -3.57
C ALA A 38 -4.68 19.20 -2.07
N LEU A 39 -4.38 17.97 -1.66
CA LEU A 39 -4.23 17.60 -0.24
C LEU A 39 -2.95 18.20 0.39
N ILE A 40 -1.89 18.39 -0.41
CA ILE A 40 -0.57 18.81 0.08
C ILE A 40 -0.39 20.33 -0.06
N ALA A 41 -0.91 20.91 -1.13
CA ALA A 41 -0.68 22.30 -1.51
C ALA A 41 -0.88 23.33 -0.38
N PRO A 42 -1.91 23.23 0.49
CA PRO A 42 -2.10 24.17 1.59
C PRO A 42 -0.96 24.21 2.61
N HIS A 43 -0.15 23.16 2.68
CA HIS A 43 0.93 22.97 3.66
C HIS A 43 2.32 23.10 3.02
N TYR A 44 2.38 23.23 1.70
CA TYR A 44 3.64 23.28 0.97
C TYR A 44 4.17 24.75 0.92
N PRO A 45 5.50 24.95 1.02
CA PRO A 45 6.09 26.30 0.97
C PRO A 45 5.71 27.05 -0.31
N VAL A 46 5.40 28.33 -0.15
CA VAL A 46 5.06 29.23 -1.27
C VAL A 46 6.34 29.75 -1.90
N SER A 47 6.41 29.76 -3.24
CA SER A 47 7.49 30.39 -4.00
C SER A 47 7.45 31.94 -3.88
N GLY A 48 8.60 32.58 -4.15
CA GLY A 48 8.72 34.05 -4.12
C GLY A 48 9.15 34.68 -2.78
N ARG A 49 9.37 33.84 -1.74
CA ARG A 49 10.00 34.29 -0.50
C ARG A 49 11.53 34.37 -0.64
N PRO A 50 12.23 35.22 0.17
CA PRO A 50 13.69 35.25 0.17
C PRO A 50 14.29 33.86 0.47
N GLY A 51 15.40 33.52 -0.17
CA GLY A 51 16.11 32.28 -0.01
C GLY A 51 15.92 31.34 -1.20
N ARG A 52 16.37 30.09 -1.06
CA ARG A 52 16.22 29.05 -2.10
C ARG A 52 14.74 28.79 -2.35
N GLN A 53 14.34 28.83 -3.60
CA GLN A 53 12.95 28.51 -3.98
C GLN A 53 12.65 27.02 -3.76
N PRO A 54 11.42 26.68 -3.30
CA PRO A 54 11.02 25.28 -3.17
C PRO A 54 10.92 24.62 -4.54
N TYR A 55 11.23 23.33 -4.60
CA TYR A 55 10.95 22.52 -5.78
C TYR A 55 9.44 22.49 -6.06
N ALA A 56 9.06 22.28 -7.31
CA ALA A 56 7.66 22.10 -7.68
C ALA A 56 7.02 20.97 -6.87
N LEU A 57 5.85 21.19 -6.31
CA LEU A 57 5.13 20.20 -5.50
C LEU A 57 4.89 18.91 -6.29
N ALA A 58 4.53 19.01 -7.57
CA ALA A 58 4.34 17.85 -8.44
C ALA A 58 5.60 16.99 -8.56
N THR A 59 6.78 17.61 -8.62
CA THR A 59 8.07 16.91 -8.63
C THR A 59 8.30 16.17 -7.31
N MET A 60 8.10 16.83 -6.19
CA MET A 60 8.32 16.23 -4.87
C MET A 60 7.36 15.06 -4.59
N LEU A 61 6.09 15.18 -4.97
CA LEU A 61 5.14 14.08 -4.86
C LEU A 61 5.56 12.89 -5.74
N ARG A 62 5.99 13.14 -6.97
CA ARG A 62 6.46 12.10 -7.89
C ARG A 62 7.67 11.37 -7.35
N ILE A 63 8.63 12.07 -6.77
CA ILE A 63 9.80 11.48 -6.09
C ILE A 63 9.36 10.61 -4.92
N HIS A 64 8.40 11.08 -4.11
CA HIS A 64 7.87 10.31 -3.00
C HIS A 64 7.23 8.99 -3.47
N LEU A 65 6.46 9.00 -4.55
CA LEU A 65 5.86 7.80 -5.13
C LEU A 65 6.93 6.85 -5.72
N LEU A 66 7.95 7.37 -6.38
CA LEU A 66 9.10 6.58 -6.87
C LEU A 66 9.79 5.82 -5.74
N GLN A 67 9.98 6.47 -4.59
CA GLN A 67 10.55 5.80 -3.41
C GLN A 67 9.72 4.60 -2.96
N GLN A 68 8.38 4.71 -3.02
CA GLN A 68 7.48 3.63 -2.64
C GLN A 68 7.51 2.48 -3.66
N TRP A 69 7.42 2.78 -4.93
CA TRP A 69 7.38 1.76 -5.98
C TRP A 69 8.69 0.97 -6.12
N TYR A 70 9.82 1.63 -5.85
CA TYR A 70 11.15 1.02 -6.04
C TYR A 70 11.92 0.79 -4.74
N ALA A 71 11.27 0.99 -3.61
CA ALA A 71 11.84 0.77 -2.28
C ALA A 71 13.18 1.49 -2.07
N LEU A 72 13.27 2.77 -2.46
CA LEU A 72 14.48 3.57 -2.38
C LEU A 72 14.54 4.38 -1.08
N SER A 73 15.70 4.32 -0.40
CA SER A 73 16.03 5.24 0.70
C SER A 73 16.23 6.67 0.18
N ASP A 74 16.34 7.64 1.06
CA ASP A 74 16.56 9.03 0.64
C ASP A 74 17.85 9.20 -0.14
N PRO A 75 19.02 8.68 0.31
CA PRO A 75 20.24 8.72 -0.48
C PRO A 75 20.14 7.96 -1.81
N ALA A 76 19.54 6.76 -1.79
CA ALA A 76 19.38 5.97 -3.01
C ALA A 76 18.44 6.64 -4.03
N MET A 77 17.43 7.39 -3.56
CA MET A 77 16.56 8.16 -4.43
C MET A 77 17.29 9.32 -5.09
N GLU A 78 18.11 10.05 -4.36
CA GLU A 78 18.98 11.10 -4.90
C GLU A 78 19.91 10.55 -5.98
N GLU A 79 20.66 9.49 -5.67
CA GLU A 79 21.54 8.81 -6.63
C GLU A 79 20.78 8.34 -7.89
N ALA A 80 19.61 7.72 -7.70
CA ALA A 80 18.79 7.24 -8.80
C ALA A 80 18.30 8.38 -9.72
N LEU A 81 18.02 9.55 -9.17
CA LEU A 81 17.65 10.72 -9.96
C LEU A 81 18.86 11.25 -10.78
N HIS A 82 20.07 11.12 -10.27
CA HIS A 82 21.28 11.47 -11.02
C HIS A 82 21.57 10.46 -12.16
N GLU A 83 21.35 9.19 -11.93
CA GLU A 83 21.83 8.11 -12.81
C GLU A 83 20.79 7.59 -13.78
N ILE A 84 19.48 7.67 -13.44
CA ILE A 84 18.41 7.03 -14.21
C ILE A 84 17.50 8.07 -14.88
N PRO A 85 17.70 8.35 -16.17
CA PRO A 85 16.92 9.36 -16.90
C PRO A 85 15.40 9.12 -16.85
N THR A 86 14.96 7.87 -16.87
CA THR A 86 13.53 7.50 -16.81
C THR A 86 12.87 8.02 -15.51
N LEU A 87 13.57 7.95 -14.38
CA LEU A 87 13.07 8.46 -13.10
C LEU A 87 13.01 9.99 -13.08
N ARG A 88 14.03 10.66 -13.63
CA ARG A 88 14.02 12.13 -13.78
C ARG A 88 12.85 12.60 -14.63
N ARG A 89 12.61 11.94 -15.76
CA ARG A 89 11.47 12.27 -16.64
C ARG A 89 10.14 12.14 -15.93
N PHE A 90 9.96 11.04 -15.21
CA PHE A 90 8.75 10.85 -14.41
C PHE A 90 8.60 11.93 -13.33
N ALA A 91 9.67 12.29 -12.67
CA ALA A 91 9.70 13.35 -11.65
C ALA A 91 9.55 14.77 -12.23
N GLN A 92 9.53 14.92 -13.55
CA GLN A 92 9.46 16.20 -14.24
C GLN A 92 10.68 17.10 -13.99
N ILE A 93 11.85 16.49 -13.84
CA ILE A 93 13.13 17.19 -13.70
C ILE A 93 13.80 17.25 -15.08
N GLY A 94 14.02 18.45 -15.60
CA GLY A 94 14.72 18.67 -16.87
C GLY A 94 16.23 18.39 -16.77
N GLY A 95 16.91 18.27 -17.92
CA GLY A 95 18.32 17.88 -17.97
C GLY A 95 19.28 18.86 -17.31
N LEU A 96 18.89 20.14 -17.15
CA LEU A 96 19.69 21.20 -16.50
C LEU A 96 19.11 21.63 -15.16
N ASP A 97 18.01 21.05 -14.72
CA ASP A 97 17.38 21.39 -13.45
C ASP A 97 18.13 20.77 -12.26
N ASP A 98 18.11 21.45 -11.14
CA ASP A 98 18.64 20.93 -9.90
C ASP A 98 17.85 19.68 -9.44
N ILE A 99 18.59 18.69 -8.97
CA ILE A 99 18.02 17.47 -8.40
C ILE A 99 17.90 17.67 -6.88
N PRO A 100 16.71 17.37 -6.28
CA PRO A 100 16.56 17.42 -4.85
C PRO A 100 17.53 16.47 -4.14
N ASP A 101 18.23 16.97 -3.13
CA ASP A 101 19.11 16.17 -2.29
C ASP A 101 18.31 15.31 -1.27
N GLU A 102 19.01 14.38 -0.63
CA GLU A 102 18.41 13.47 0.36
C GLU A 102 17.74 14.21 1.52
N THR A 103 18.28 15.36 1.93
CA THR A 103 17.71 16.18 3.00
C THR A 103 16.40 16.83 2.57
N THR A 104 16.32 17.32 1.34
CA THR A 104 15.09 17.86 0.76
C THR A 104 14.01 16.78 0.66
N ILE A 105 14.37 15.59 0.22
CA ILE A 105 13.49 14.43 0.14
C ILE A 105 12.97 14.04 1.53
N LEU A 106 13.84 13.98 2.53
CA LEU A 106 13.49 13.71 3.93
C LEU A 106 12.52 14.77 4.49
N ASN A 107 12.79 16.04 4.25
CA ASN A 107 11.96 17.14 4.75
C ASN A 107 10.56 17.10 4.12
N PHE A 108 10.46 16.76 2.84
CA PHE A 108 9.16 16.58 2.20
C PHE A 108 8.36 15.43 2.85
N ARG A 109 8.98 14.29 3.10
CA ARG A 109 8.33 13.18 3.81
C ARG A 109 7.86 13.58 5.21
N ARG A 110 8.67 14.32 5.96
CA ARG A 110 8.28 14.84 7.28
C ARG A 110 7.07 15.76 7.21
N LEU A 111 7.00 16.61 6.19
CA LEU A 111 5.82 17.45 5.94
C LEU A 111 4.58 16.58 5.70
N LEU A 112 4.67 15.55 4.90
CA LEU A 112 3.56 14.63 4.66
C LEU A 112 3.12 13.90 5.93
N GLU A 113 4.07 13.43 6.74
CA GLU A 113 3.80 12.77 8.02
C GLU A 113 3.11 13.72 9.01
N THR A 114 3.61 14.96 9.14
CA THR A 114 3.06 15.98 10.03
C THR A 114 1.59 16.28 9.73
N HIS A 115 1.19 16.26 8.47
CA HIS A 115 -0.17 16.58 8.03
C HIS A 115 -1.03 15.34 7.75
N GLY A 116 -0.60 14.16 8.15
CA GLY A 116 -1.40 12.93 8.02
C GLY A 116 -1.75 12.57 6.58
N PHE A 117 -0.88 12.88 5.64
CA PHE A 117 -1.15 12.72 4.21
C PHE A 117 -1.45 11.27 3.81
N ALA A 118 -0.77 10.29 4.39
CA ALA A 118 -0.92 8.89 3.99
C ALA A 118 -2.36 8.36 4.15
N ALA A 119 -3.01 8.63 5.27
CA ALA A 119 -4.41 8.27 5.49
C ALA A 119 -5.35 9.00 4.51
N ARG A 120 -5.13 10.29 4.31
CA ARG A 120 -5.88 11.12 3.35
C ARG A 120 -5.69 10.67 1.91
N MET A 121 -4.48 10.22 1.57
CA MET A 121 -4.17 9.65 0.26
C MET A 121 -4.97 8.37 0.00
N LEU A 122 -5.02 7.45 0.96
CA LEU A 122 -5.81 6.22 0.83
C LEU A 122 -7.29 6.52 0.59
N GLU A 123 -7.86 7.45 1.36
CA GLU A 123 -9.25 7.91 1.17
C GLU A 123 -9.46 8.53 -0.21
N ALA A 124 -8.58 9.42 -0.65
CA ALA A 124 -8.68 10.10 -1.94
C ALA A 124 -8.55 9.12 -3.11
N VAL A 125 -7.64 8.17 -3.04
CA VAL A 125 -7.47 7.10 -4.04
C VAL A 125 -8.72 6.25 -4.11
N ASN A 126 -9.26 5.80 -2.99
CA ASN A 126 -10.46 4.97 -2.96
C ASN A 126 -11.71 5.73 -3.44
N ALA A 127 -11.83 7.02 -3.13
CA ALA A 127 -12.88 7.88 -3.68
C ALA A 127 -12.75 8.04 -5.20
N HIS A 128 -11.54 8.20 -5.71
CA HIS A 128 -11.27 8.24 -7.15
C HIS A 128 -11.65 6.93 -7.84
N LEU A 129 -11.26 5.79 -7.26
CA LEU A 129 -11.61 4.46 -7.77
C LEU A 129 -13.12 4.22 -7.77
N ALA A 130 -13.83 4.67 -6.73
CA ALA A 130 -15.29 4.60 -6.66
C ALA A 130 -15.98 5.36 -7.80
N ARG A 131 -15.48 6.56 -8.13
CA ARG A 131 -15.97 7.34 -9.28
C ARG A 131 -15.71 6.65 -10.62
N LYS A 132 -14.72 5.77 -10.69
CA LYS A 132 -14.39 4.95 -11.86
C LYS A 132 -15.06 3.56 -11.84
N GLY A 133 -16.08 3.36 -11.02
CA GLY A 133 -16.84 2.11 -10.93
C GLY A 133 -16.24 1.04 -10.02
N GLN A 134 -15.13 1.34 -9.33
CA GLN A 134 -14.47 0.44 -8.38
C GLN A 134 -14.85 0.77 -6.94
N SER A 135 -16.15 0.83 -6.64
CA SER A 135 -16.65 1.11 -5.30
C SER A 135 -16.56 -0.10 -4.38
N LEU A 136 -16.51 0.16 -3.07
CA LEU A 136 -16.58 -0.87 -2.04
C LEU A 136 -17.99 -1.50 -2.02
N ARG A 137 -18.02 -2.81 -1.79
CA ARG A 137 -19.23 -3.60 -1.70
C ARG A 137 -19.58 -3.91 -0.24
N SER A 138 -20.45 -4.85 -0.02
CA SER A 138 -20.97 -5.18 1.32
C SER A 138 -20.20 -6.28 2.05
N GLY A 139 -19.12 -6.78 1.47
CA GLY A 139 -18.27 -7.80 2.09
C GLY A 139 -16.85 -7.27 2.35
N THR A 140 -16.34 -7.53 3.55
CA THR A 140 -14.95 -7.25 3.91
C THR A 140 -14.24 -8.53 4.32
N ILE A 141 -13.01 -8.68 3.82
CA ILE A 141 -12.07 -9.71 4.23
C ILE A 141 -11.04 -9.04 5.14
N VAL A 142 -10.81 -9.62 6.32
CA VAL A 142 -9.77 -9.15 7.24
C VAL A 142 -8.62 -10.13 7.29
N ASP A 143 -7.41 -9.61 7.29
CA ASP A 143 -6.18 -10.40 7.44
C ASP A 143 -5.04 -9.49 7.91
N ALA A 144 -3.92 -10.12 8.27
CA ALA A 144 -2.71 -9.43 8.70
C ALA A 144 -1.46 -10.06 8.10
N THR A 145 -0.46 -9.23 7.88
CA THR A 145 0.86 -9.71 7.46
C THR A 145 1.95 -9.22 8.40
N LEU A 146 2.97 -10.06 8.61
CA LEU A 146 4.15 -9.70 9.36
C LEU A 146 5.11 -8.89 8.49
N ILE A 147 5.65 -7.83 9.07
CA ILE A 147 6.67 -6.99 8.46
C ILE A 147 7.87 -6.98 9.40
N ALA A 148 9.01 -7.49 8.91
CA ALA A 148 10.22 -7.61 9.69
C ALA A 148 10.81 -6.25 10.05
N ALA A 149 11.37 -6.15 11.25
CA ALA A 149 12.18 -5.02 11.70
C ALA A 149 13.60 -5.48 12.04
N PRO A 150 14.60 -4.59 11.98
CA PRO A 150 15.96 -4.93 12.40
C PRO A 150 15.98 -5.34 13.87
N SER A 151 16.51 -6.54 14.14
CA SER A 151 16.69 -7.06 15.49
C SER A 151 18.03 -6.71 16.11
N SER A 152 18.93 -6.12 15.31
CA SER A 152 20.27 -5.71 15.75
C SER A 152 20.21 -4.55 16.74
N THR A 153 21.10 -4.59 17.72
CA THR A 153 21.35 -3.49 18.66
C THR A 153 22.56 -2.65 18.29
N LYS A 154 23.14 -2.89 17.09
CA LYS A 154 24.28 -2.13 16.55
C LYS A 154 23.79 -0.83 15.90
N ASN A 155 23.24 0.07 16.70
CA ASN A 155 22.78 1.40 16.29
C ASN A 155 23.15 2.42 17.38
N ALA A 156 22.90 3.70 17.13
CA ALA A 156 23.25 4.77 18.05
C ALA A 156 22.63 4.62 19.46
N ASP A 157 21.43 4.04 19.54
CA ASP A 157 20.69 3.83 20.80
C ASP A 157 21.05 2.51 21.49
N HIS A 158 21.88 1.66 20.88
CA HIS A 158 22.20 0.31 21.37
C HIS A 158 20.99 -0.53 21.75
N ALA A 159 19.85 -0.31 21.09
CA ALA A 159 18.57 -0.94 21.41
C ALA A 159 17.76 -1.26 20.17
N ARG A 160 16.95 -2.32 20.25
CA ARG A 160 15.90 -2.59 19.29
C ARG A 160 14.82 -1.50 19.35
N ASP A 161 14.02 -1.39 18.30
CA ASP A 161 12.86 -0.50 18.29
C ASP A 161 11.84 -0.97 19.36
N PRO A 162 11.53 -0.15 20.38
CA PRO A 162 10.65 -0.55 21.47
C PRO A 162 9.19 -0.72 21.06
N GLU A 163 8.79 -0.14 19.93
CA GLU A 163 7.42 -0.27 19.40
C GLU A 163 7.23 -1.52 18.53
N MET A 164 8.33 -2.23 18.22
CA MET A 164 8.31 -3.53 17.53
C MET A 164 8.40 -4.67 18.55
N HIS A 165 7.89 -5.83 18.18
CA HIS A 165 7.88 -6.99 19.08
C HIS A 165 8.19 -8.28 18.37
N GLN A 166 8.59 -9.27 19.16
CA GLN A 166 8.79 -10.63 18.70
C GLN A 166 7.46 -11.40 18.72
N THR A 167 7.25 -12.20 17.68
CA THR A 167 6.14 -13.14 17.62
C THR A 167 6.61 -14.48 17.06
N LYS A 168 5.86 -15.53 17.33
CA LYS A 168 6.12 -16.88 16.81
C LYS A 168 5.06 -17.25 15.79
N LYS A 169 5.47 -17.67 14.61
CA LYS A 169 4.59 -18.24 13.58
C LYS A 169 5.14 -19.61 13.16
N GLY A 170 4.38 -20.66 13.46
CA GLY A 170 4.91 -22.02 13.35
C GLY A 170 6.08 -22.24 14.33
N ASN A 171 7.22 -22.68 13.79
CA ASN A 171 8.45 -22.88 14.57
C ASN A 171 9.44 -21.71 14.45
N GLN A 172 9.07 -20.64 13.75
CA GLN A 172 9.94 -19.49 13.51
C GLN A 172 9.54 -18.27 14.36
N TYR A 173 10.55 -17.56 14.86
CA TYR A 173 10.39 -16.28 15.55
C TYR A 173 10.62 -15.13 14.58
N TYR A 174 9.79 -14.11 14.67
CA TYR A 174 9.87 -12.88 13.89
C TYR A 174 9.90 -11.68 14.82
N PHE A 175 10.75 -10.71 14.54
CA PHE A 175 10.77 -9.42 15.19
C PHE A 175 10.28 -8.35 14.22
N GLY A 176 9.28 -7.57 14.60
CA GLY A 176 8.76 -6.53 13.74
C GLY A 176 7.37 -6.05 14.13
N MET A 177 6.58 -5.74 13.11
CA MET A 177 5.20 -5.30 13.24
C MET A 177 4.26 -6.13 12.38
N LYS A 178 2.96 -5.92 12.58
CA LYS A 178 1.90 -6.42 11.69
C LYS A 178 1.19 -5.26 11.01
N ALA A 179 0.82 -5.46 9.77
CA ALA A 179 -0.16 -4.66 9.06
C ALA A 179 -1.46 -5.47 8.94
N HIS A 180 -2.50 -5.01 9.62
CA HIS A 180 -3.84 -5.55 9.55
C HIS A 180 -4.62 -4.78 8.51
N ILE A 181 -5.30 -5.46 7.60
CA ILE A 181 -6.05 -4.82 6.51
C ILE A 181 -7.48 -5.33 6.41
N GLY A 182 -8.37 -4.42 6.03
CA GLY A 182 -9.72 -4.73 5.56
C GLY A 182 -9.79 -4.53 4.05
N VAL A 183 -10.19 -5.56 3.34
CA VAL A 183 -10.22 -5.63 1.88
C VAL A 183 -11.63 -5.89 1.40
N ASP A 184 -12.06 -5.17 0.39
CA ASP A 184 -13.35 -5.42 -0.27
C ASP A 184 -13.37 -6.79 -0.97
N ASP A 185 -14.39 -7.58 -0.69
CA ASP A 185 -14.45 -8.97 -1.16
C ASP A 185 -14.75 -9.13 -2.66
N VAL A 186 -15.21 -8.08 -3.31
CA VAL A 186 -15.47 -8.05 -4.76
C VAL A 186 -14.30 -7.42 -5.50
N SER A 187 -13.94 -6.19 -5.17
CA SER A 187 -12.91 -5.43 -5.88
C SER A 187 -11.48 -5.79 -5.47
N GLY A 188 -11.27 -6.33 -4.27
CA GLY A 188 -9.96 -6.58 -3.70
C GLY A 188 -9.26 -5.32 -3.19
N LEU A 189 -9.94 -4.17 -3.14
CA LEU A 189 -9.36 -2.91 -2.69
C LEU A 189 -9.20 -2.87 -1.18
N VAL A 190 -8.01 -2.48 -0.73
CA VAL A 190 -7.73 -2.19 0.67
C VAL A 190 -8.40 -0.88 1.05
N HIS A 191 -9.25 -0.89 2.08
CA HIS A 191 -9.96 0.30 2.55
C HIS A 191 -9.61 0.72 3.97
N HIS A 192 -9.13 -0.21 4.81
CA HIS A 192 -8.69 0.07 6.17
C HIS A 192 -7.37 -0.63 6.47
N VAL A 193 -6.52 0.04 7.21
CA VAL A 193 -5.20 -0.45 7.61
C VAL A 193 -4.94 -0.06 9.06
N GLU A 194 -4.51 -1.03 9.86
CA GLU A 194 -3.99 -0.82 11.21
C GLU A 194 -2.61 -1.47 11.34
N CYS A 195 -1.67 -0.77 11.92
CA CYS A 195 -0.35 -1.32 12.21
C CYS A 195 -0.17 -1.47 13.71
N THR A 196 0.34 -2.62 14.12
CA THR A 196 0.60 -2.95 15.53
C THR A 196 1.95 -3.62 15.67
N ALA A 197 2.47 -3.71 16.89
CA ALA A 197 3.57 -4.61 17.17
C ALA A 197 3.19 -6.06 16.79
N ALA A 198 4.18 -6.87 16.42
CA ALA A 198 3.94 -8.21 15.87
C ALA A 198 3.26 -9.19 16.83
N ASN A 199 3.32 -8.94 18.15
CA ASN A 199 2.70 -9.77 19.17
C ASN A 199 1.21 -9.51 19.42
N VAL A 200 0.64 -8.46 18.80
CA VAL A 200 -0.79 -8.16 18.94
C VAL A 200 -1.61 -9.17 18.14
N ALA A 201 -2.64 -9.75 18.77
CA ALA A 201 -3.49 -10.73 18.13
C ALA A 201 -4.40 -10.10 17.07
N ASP A 202 -4.48 -10.70 15.89
CA ASP A 202 -5.19 -10.17 14.73
C ASP A 202 -6.68 -9.91 15.01
N ILE A 203 -7.32 -10.82 15.73
CA ILE A 203 -8.73 -10.74 16.12
C ILE A 203 -9.06 -9.45 16.91
N THR A 204 -8.10 -8.89 17.63
CA THR A 204 -8.30 -7.66 18.43
C THR A 204 -8.39 -6.41 17.58
N GLN A 205 -7.96 -6.48 16.32
CA GLN A 205 -7.91 -5.35 15.40
C GLN A 205 -9.05 -5.37 14.36
N ALA A 206 -9.74 -6.49 14.19
CA ALA A 206 -10.74 -6.66 13.13
C ALA A 206 -11.83 -5.59 13.11
N HIS A 207 -12.30 -5.14 14.28
CA HIS A 207 -13.35 -4.11 14.38
C HIS A 207 -12.95 -2.76 13.80
N LYS A 208 -11.65 -2.46 13.70
CA LYS A 208 -11.10 -1.25 13.12
C LYS A 208 -10.97 -1.30 11.58
N LEU A 209 -11.16 -2.47 11.00
CA LEU A 209 -10.91 -2.74 9.59
C LEU A 209 -12.19 -2.70 8.73
N LEU A 210 -13.30 -2.30 9.30
CA LEU A 210 -14.61 -2.25 8.67
C LEU A 210 -14.94 -0.83 8.20
N HIS A 211 -15.62 -0.71 7.07
CA HIS A 211 -16.14 0.58 6.58
C HIS A 211 -17.56 0.89 7.10
N GLY A 212 -18.19 -0.05 7.82
CA GLY A 212 -19.47 0.14 8.51
C GLY A 212 -20.73 -0.16 7.68
N LYS A 213 -20.58 -0.53 6.42
CA LYS A 213 -21.69 -0.89 5.52
C LYS A 213 -21.65 -2.36 5.10
N GLU A 214 -20.84 -3.15 5.77
CA GLU A 214 -20.71 -4.58 5.50
C GLU A 214 -21.97 -5.35 5.89
N ASP A 215 -22.30 -6.37 5.09
CA ASP A 215 -23.23 -7.43 5.41
C ASP A 215 -22.48 -8.74 5.75
N THR A 216 -21.24 -8.88 5.26
CA THR A 216 -20.39 -10.05 5.49
C THR A 216 -18.99 -9.68 5.92
N LEU A 217 -18.42 -10.49 6.80
CA LEU A 217 -17.06 -10.39 7.26
C LEU A 217 -16.37 -11.75 7.16
N SER A 218 -15.30 -11.81 6.39
CA SER A 218 -14.51 -13.02 6.16
C SER A 218 -13.14 -12.91 6.82
N GLY A 219 -12.65 -14.02 7.35
CA GLY A 219 -11.32 -14.12 7.95
C GLY A 219 -10.87 -15.57 8.05
N ASP A 220 -9.59 -15.76 8.35
CA ASP A 220 -9.04 -17.09 8.61
C ASP A 220 -9.45 -17.62 10.00
N SER A 221 -8.98 -18.81 10.35
CA SER A 221 -9.30 -19.44 11.64
C SER A 221 -8.74 -18.69 12.86
N GLY A 222 -7.82 -17.76 12.67
CA GLY A 222 -7.31 -16.87 13.72
C GLY A 222 -8.37 -15.90 14.23
N TYR A 223 -9.43 -15.65 13.46
CA TYR A 223 -10.56 -14.80 13.84
C TYR A 223 -11.74 -15.57 14.44
N THR A 224 -11.55 -16.85 14.78
CA THR A 224 -12.60 -17.67 15.45
C THR A 224 -13.06 -17.00 16.74
N GLY A 225 -14.39 -16.82 16.88
CA GLY A 225 -14.99 -16.16 18.05
C GLY A 225 -15.10 -14.65 17.94
N LEU A 226 -14.77 -14.07 16.77
CA LEU A 226 -14.86 -12.63 16.54
C LEU A 226 -16.27 -12.07 16.81
N GLU A 227 -17.32 -12.81 16.44
CA GLU A 227 -18.72 -12.42 16.64
C GLU A 227 -19.10 -12.25 18.11
N LYS A 228 -18.36 -12.88 19.03
CA LYS A 228 -18.62 -12.84 20.48
C LYS A 228 -17.87 -11.69 21.19
N ARG A 229 -17.02 -10.97 20.47
CA ARG A 229 -16.23 -9.90 21.09
C ARG A 229 -17.07 -8.65 21.29
N ALA A 230 -16.79 -7.97 22.43
CA ALA A 230 -17.53 -6.75 22.82
C ALA A 230 -17.43 -5.63 21.77
N GLU A 231 -16.30 -5.52 21.08
CA GLU A 231 -16.06 -4.51 20.04
C GLU A 231 -16.96 -4.69 18.81
N MET A 232 -17.46 -5.92 18.60
CA MET A 232 -18.36 -6.25 17.50
C MET A 232 -19.85 -6.11 17.89
N ALA A 233 -20.17 -6.04 19.18
CA ALA A 233 -21.57 -6.00 19.66
C ALA A 233 -22.35 -4.76 19.16
N ARG A 234 -21.65 -3.65 18.90
CA ARG A 234 -22.24 -2.39 18.40
C ARG A 234 -22.24 -2.28 16.88
N LYS A 235 -21.70 -3.28 16.18
CA LYS A 235 -21.67 -3.29 14.73
C LYS A 235 -23.01 -3.73 14.16
N ARG A 236 -23.28 -3.33 12.92
CA ARG A 236 -24.41 -3.86 12.14
C ARG A 236 -24.38 -5.39 12.18
N LYS A 237 -25.54 -6.02 12.12
CA LYS A 237 -25.63 -7.49 12.06
C LYS A 237 -24.86 -8.00 10.84
N LEU A 238 -23.74 -8.67 11.11
CA LEU A 238 -22.84 -9.23 10.11
C LEU A 238 -23.04 -10.74 9.99
N ARG A 239 -22.90 -11.25 8.79
CA ARG A 239 -22.70 -12.68 8.54
C ARG A 239 -21.20 -12.98 8.54
N TYR A 240 -20.76 -13.79 9.48
CA TYR A 240 -19.36 -14.14 9.66
C TYR A 240 -19.01 -15.37 8.81
N LEU A 241 -18.00 -15.23 7.96
CA LEU A 241 -17.47 -16.28 7.10
C LEU A 241 -16.04 -16.62 7.51
N ILE A 242 -15.90 -17.07 8.76
CA ILE A 242 -14.60 -17.42 9.36
C ILE A 242 -14.27 -18.86 9.03
N ALA A 243 -13.00 -19.14 8.67
CA ALA A 243 -12.53 -20.48 8.41
C ALA A 243 -12.61 -21.35 9.68
N GLU A 244 -13.07 -22.57 9.52
CA GLU A 244 -13.04 -23.56 10.60
C GLU A 244 -11.61 -24.06 10.87
N LYS A 245 -11.32 -24.32 12.13
CA LYS A 245 -10.05 -24.92 12.52
C LYS A 245 -9.95 -26.34 11.96
N PRO A 246 -8.78 -26.78 11.44
CA PRO A 246 -8.61 -28.13 10.93
C PRO A 246 -8.98 -29.23 11.92
N SER A 247 -8.81 -28.97 13.24
CA SER A 247 -9.21 -29.89 14.30
C SER A 247 -10.71 -30.16 14.34
N LYS A 248 -11.55 -29.16 14.06
CA LYS A 248 -13.01 -29.33 13.98
C LYS A 248 -13.42 -30.14 12.75
N LEU A 249 -12.78 -29.93 11.61
CA LEU A 249 -13.07 -30.69 10.40
C LEU A 249 -12.79 -32.19 10.57
N LYS A 250 -11.78 -32.54 11.35
CA LYS A 250 -11.45 -33.93 11.67
C LYS A 250 -12.50 -34.61 12.57
N GLN A 251 -13.33 -33.85 13.27
CA GLN A 251 -14.37 -34.37 14.17
C GLN A 251 -15.67 -34.73 13.43
N VAL A 252 -15.84 -34.31 12.17
CA VAL A 252 -17.04 -34.60 11.35
C VAL A 252 -16.98 -36.05 10.89
N LYS A 253 -17.84 -36.89 11.47
CA LYS A 253 -17.87 -38.34 11.22
C LYS A 253 -18.71 -38.72 10.01
N ASN A 254 -19.74 -37.93 9.68
CA ASN A 254 -20.64 -38.21 8.57
C ASN A 254 -19.98 -37.79 7.24
N ALA A 255 -19.81 -38.75 6.32
CA ALA A 255 -19.12 -38.52 5.05
C ALA A 255 -19.81 -37.47 4.16
N ARG A 256 -21.13 -37.43 4.15
CA ARG A 256 -21.91 -36.44 3.38
C ARG A 256 -21.79 -35.05 3.94
N GLU A 257 -21.87 -34.90 5.27
CA GLU A 257 -21.66 -33.68 5.98
C GLU A 257 -20.21 -33.16 5.80
N LEU A 258 -19.22 -34.05 5.90
CA LEU A 258 -17.81 -33.71 5.65
C LEU A 258 -17.59 -33.18 4.23
N GLN A 259 -18.24 -33.76 3.22
CA GLN A 259 -18.13 -33.29 1.84
C GLN A 259 -18.72 -31.88 1.65
N TRP A 260 -19.89 -31.61 2.25
CA TRP A 260 -20.47 -30.28 2.26
C TRP A 260 -19.60 -29.25 2.99
N THR A 261 -19.10 -29.60 4.15
CA THR A 261 -18.20 -28.76 4.96
C THR A 261 -16.92 -28.44 4.18
N LYS A 262 -16.31 -29.41 3.51
CA LYS A 262 -15.13 -29.18 2.68
C LYS A 262 -15.40 -28.24 1.51
N ARG A 263 -16.54 -28.38 0.83
CA ARG A 263 -16.95 -27.44 -0.24
C ARG A 263 -17.15 -26.02 0.27
N TRP A 264 -17.78 -25.86 1.42
CA TRP A 264 -18.01 -24.58 2.06
C TRP A 264 -16.68 -23.92 2.48
N GLU A 265 -15.77 -24.69 3.10
CA GLU A 265 -14.45 -24.23 3.46
C GLU A 265 -13.62 -23.83 2.23
N HIS A 266 -13.73 -24.57 1.14
CA HIS A 266 -13.09 -24.21 -0.11
C HIS A 266 -13.62 -22.88 -0.68
N ALA A 267 -14.91 -22.65 -0.65
CA ALA A 267 -15.52 -21.39 -1.08
C ALA A 267 -15.05 -20.20 -0.23
N LYS A 268 -15.00 -20.37 1.10
CA LYS A 268 -14.46 -19.35 2.01
C LYS A 268 -12.97 -19.09 1.74
N ALA A 269 -12.16 -20.11 1.48
CA ALA A 269 -10.75 -19.97 1.16
C ALA A 269 -10.54 -19.24 -0.16
N SER A 270 -11.33 -19.53 -1.19
CA SER A 270 -11.27 -18.82 -2.47
C SER A 270 -11.61 -17.33 -2.33
N LEU A 271 -12.58 -16.99 -1.48
CA LEU A 271 -12.90 -15.60 -1.19
C LEU A 271 -11.72 -14.89 -0.49
N ARG A 272 -11.15 -15.53 0.54
CA ARG A 272 -10.02 -14.96 1.29
C ARG A 272 -8.74 -14.81 0.46
N ALA A 273 -8.57 -15.59 -0.61
CA ALA A 273 -7.40 -15.48 -1.48
C ALA A 273 -7.22 -14.07 -2.07
N LYS A 274 -8.28 -13.28 -2.14
CA LYS A 274 -8.19 -11.87 -2.62
C LYS A 274 -7.33 -10.98 -1.74
N VAL A 275 -7.21 -11.25 -0.45
CA VAL A 275 -6.37 -10.47 0.47
C VAL A 275 -4.88 -10.65 0.20
N GLU A 276 -4.49 -11.76 -0.43
CA GLU A 276 -3.11 -12.03 -0.80
C GLU A 276 -2.58 -11.09 -1.90
N HIS A 277 -3.46 -10.57 -2.75
CA HIS A 277 -3.07 -9.69 -3.85
C HIS A 277 -2.41 -8.39 -3.38
N PRO A 278 -3.02 -7.57 -2.51
CA PRO A 278 -2.37 -6.36 -2.01
C PRO A 278 -1.07 -6.66 -1.26
N PHE A 279 -1.00 -7.72 -0.47
CA PHE A 279 0.25 -8.12 0.19
C PHE A 279 1.35 -8.46 -0.80
N ARG A 280 1.01 -9.19 -1.86
CA ARG A 280 1.96 -9.54 -2.92
C ARG A 280 2.46 -8.30 -3.67
N VAL A 281 1.57 -7.35 -3.96
CA VAL A 281 1.95 -6.09 -4.63
C VAL A 281 2.98 -5.33 -3.80
N ILE A 282 2.70 -5.06 -2.53
CA ILE A 282 3.62 -4.27 -1.71
C ILE A 282 4.94 -4.99 -1.43
N LYS A 283 4.89 -6.30 -1.17
CA LYS A 283 6.10 -7.07 -0.81
C LYS A 283 6.96 -7.45 -2.01
N ARG A 284 6.35 -7.91 -3.10
CA ARG A 284 7.08 -8.43 -4.26
C ARG A 284 7.25 -7.40 -5.37
N GLN A 285 6.22 -6.63 -5.71
CA GLN A 285 6.32 -5.64 -6.78
C GLN A 285 7.00 -4.36 -6.31
N PHE A 286 6.65 -3.87 -5.10
CA PHE A 286 7.24 -2.65 -4.55
C PHE A 286 8.47 -2.91 -3.65
N GLY A 287 8.78 -4.17 -3.38
CA GLY A 287 9.99 -4.54 -2.63
C GLY A 287 9.96 -4.19 -1.13
N TYR A 288 8.78 -4.02 -0.54
CA TYR A 288 8.63 -3.71 0.88
C TYR A 288 8.72 -4.99 1.73
N VAL A 289 9.94 -5.40 2.06
CA VAL A 289 10.21 -6.66 2.79
C VAL A 289 10.45 -6.46 4.28
N LYS A 290 10.79 -5.22 4.70
CA LYS A 290 11.03 -4.85 6.09
C LYS A 290 10.72 -3.37 6.32
N VAL A 291 10.53 -2.98 7.59
CA VAL A 291 10.34 -1.58 7.97
C VAL A 291 11.55 -0.73 7.59
N ARG A 292 11.31 0.51 7.21
CA ARG A 292 12.35 1.48 6.83
C ARG A 292 12.64 2.48 7.92
N TYR A 293 11.70 2.73 8.80
CA TYR A 293 11.78 3.77 9.81
C TYR A 293 11.71 3.17 11.20
N ARG A 294 12.05 3.98 12.21
CA ARG A 294 11.88 3.63 13.61
C ARG A 294 10.52 4.13 14.10
N GLY A 295 9.83 3.29 14.87
CA GLY A 295 8.52 3.56 15.43
C GLY A 295 7.35 3.17 14.54
N LEU A 296 6.16 2.97 15.14
CA LEU A 296 4.95 2.55 14.42
C LEU A 296 4.37 3.66 13.55
N ALA A 297 4.39 4.92 14.01
CA ALA A 297 3.72 6.02 13.30
C ALA A 297 4.27 6.23 11.87
N LYS A 298 5.59 6.29 11.72
CA LYS A 298 6.24 6.49 10.42
C LYS A 298 6.06 5.29 9.50
N ASN A 299 6.17 4.08 10.05
CA ASN A 299 5.96 2.85 9.29
C ASN A 299 4.50 2.66 8.90
N THR A 300 3.54 3.06 9.75
CA THR A 300 2.11 3.08 9.41
C THR A 300 1.82 4.03 8.25
N ALA A 301 2.39 5.23 8.26
CA ALA A 301 2.26 6.18 7.15
C ALA A 301 2.78 5.59 5.83
N GLN A 302 3.92 4.91 5.87
CA GLN A 302 4.45 4.21 4.71
C GLN A 302 3.52 3.09 4.22
N VAL A 303 3.03 2.25 5.11
CA VAL A 303 2.14 1.13 4.77
C VAL A 303 0.82 1.63 4.17
N LEU A 304 0.22 2.68 4.72
CA LEU A 304 -0.96 3.33 4.15
C LEU A 304 -0.71 3.82 2.72
N THR A 305 0.42 4.47 2.48
CA THR A 305 0.83 4.93 1.15
C THR A 305 1.00 3.76 0.19
N LEU A 306 1.68 2.71 0.61
CA LEU A 306 1.88 1.51 -0.20
C LEU A 306 0.56 0.85 -0.59
N PHE A 307 -0.40 0.73 0.32
CA PHE A 307 -1.71 0.16 -0.01
C PHE A 307 -2.56 1.06 -0.91
N ALA A 308 -2.50 2.37 -0.74
CA ALA A 308 -3.12 3.29 -1.70
C ALA A 308 -2.57 3.08 -3.13
N LEU A 309 -1.24 2.99 -3.26
CA LEU A 309 -0.58 2.71 -4.53
C LEU A 309 -0.86 1.29 -5.04
N SER A 310 -0.99 0.31 -4.16
CA SER A 310 -1.37 -1.06 -4.56
C SER A 310 -2.77 -1.10 -5.16
N ASN A 311 -3.71 -0.34 -4.61
CA ASN A 311 -5.08 -0.24 -5.15
C ASN A 311 -5.06 0.29 -6.59
N LEU A 312 -4.31 1.37 -6.85
CA LEU A 312 -4.14 1.90 -8.20
C LEU A 312 -3.46 0.88 -9.14
N CYS A 313 -2.42 0.24 -8.67
CA CYS A 313 -1.66 -0.76 -9.43
C CYS A 313 -2.55 -1.96 -9.84
N MET A 314 -3.33 -2.50 -8.91
CA MET A 314 -4.23 -3.63 -9.18
C MET A 314 -5.35 -3.27 -10.17
N LYS A 315 -5.81 -2.04 -10.17
CA LYS A 315 -6.91 -1.57 -11.03
C LYS A 315 -6.46 -0.80 -12.27
N ARG A 316 -5.14 -0.65 -12.48
CA ARG A 316 -4.61 0.19 -13.56
C ARG A 316 -5.14 -0.15 -14.94
N LYS A 317 -5.32 -1.43 -15.27
CA LYS A 317 -5.83 -1.84 -16.57
C LYS A 317 -7.27 -1.37 -16.83
N GLN A 318 -8.11 -1.35 -15.79
CA GLN A 318 -9.48 -0.85 -15.88
C GLN A 318 -9.54 0.69 -15.92
N LEU A 319 -8.51 1.36 -15.40
CA LEU A 319 -8.41 2.82 -15.33
C LEU A 319 -7.76 3.44 -16.57
N LEU A 320 -6.98 2.67 -17.33
CA LEU A 320 -6.35 3.14 -18.56
C LEU A 320 -7.41 3.42 -19.63
N PRO A 321 -7.26 4.48 -20.43
CA PRO A 321 -8.13 4.74 -21.57
C PRO A 321 -8.13 3.52 -22.49
N VAL A 322 -9.31 3.11 -22.94
CA VAL A 322 -9.43 2.11 -24.02
C VAL A 322 -8.78 2.73 -25.26
N VAL A 323 -7.67 2.15 -25.71
CA VAL A 323 -7.13 2.48 -27.02
C VAL A 323 -8.15 1.97 -28.02
N ALA A 324 -8.92 2.88 -28.60
CA ALA A 324 -9.71 2.54 -29.77
C ALA A 324 -8.70 2.10 -30.84
N GLU A 325 -8.66 0.81 -31.14
CA GLU A 325 -8.05 0.32 -32.36
C GLU A 325 -8.82 1.02 -33.51
N MET A 326 -8.25 2.10 -34.02
CA MET A 326 -8.65 2.59 -35.32
C MET A 326 -8.17 1.52 -36.32
N CYS A 327 -9.08 0.61 -36.62
CA CYS A 327 -8.96 -0.19 -37.84
C CYS A 327 -8.93 0.80 -39.02
N LEU A 328 -7.75 1.00 -39.57
CA LEU A 328 -7.56 1.51 -40.93
C LEU A 328 -7.50 0.34 -41.88
#